data_2d3ed8ae1d24bffeb80edd910e826c01
#
_entry.id   2d3ed8ae1d24bffeb80edd910e826c01
#
_cell.length_a   1.000
_cell.length_b   1.000
_cell.length_c   1.000
_cell.angle_alpha   90.00
_cell.angle_beta   90.00
_cell.angle_gamma   90.00
#
_symmetry.space_group_name_H-M   'P 1'
#
loop_
_entity.id
_entity.type
_entity.pdbx_description
1 polymer ?
#
loop_
_entity_poly.entity_id
_entity_poly.type
_entity_poly.pdbx_seq_one_letter_code
_entity_poly.pdbx_strand_id
1 'polypeptide(L)'
;MTPGSEYYAQRLARMIRCKTVSVKGSYDDTEFARLRGVMEELFPLVHRRMERRIFSEDCWVYELGGKDPSRNIILMSHHDVAMPVGAWEYAPFSGEIADGSLWGRGTVDTKTPLFAEFSALEELLSQGWEPPCNVFLASSHNEELGGDGIPKALAYFKERGLTFEVVLDEGGAIIDPPLGGMTCEKCAMVAVHEKGRYKLNCTARASSAHAGLTAAVAASPIERMTGFLQEAASGKLFIRRLNPQVRAMFAHLAPHCKFPMNAVLGNLWLTAPLLQKVMPKLNPQAGAMLGTVCSFSKIEGNDKRCTAAVSFKAVDEGDMAADLDALRRTAEKYGVEIELDPASEYHGPADMTRPAFAYTMECIRTVFPDYPPIPFILPAGTDARWLIEICPCVLRFAPIRLSAQQLGSVHSNNENIDLDAITGAVMFYTDFLRNYP
;
A
#
# COMPACT_ATOMS: atom_id res chain seq x y z
N MET A 1 -7.57 -12.92 30.59
CA MET A 1 -6.36 -12.10 30.61
C MET A 1 -5.82 -12.06 29.19
N THR A 2 -5.61 -10.89 28.64
CA THR A 2 -4.95 -10.74 27.33
C THR A 2 -3.53 -11.29 27.44
N PRO A 3 -3.07 -12.15 26.52
CA PRO A 3 -1.70 -12.61 26.50
C PRO A 3 -0.70 -11.45 26.47
N GLY A 4 0.46 -11.62 27.10
CA GLY A 4 1.50 -10.60 27.09
C GLY A 4 2.19 -10.45 25.73
N SER A 5 2.83 -9.32 25.49
CA SER A 5 3.50 -9.00 24.20
C SER A 5 4.52 -10.07 23.80
N GLU A 6 5.23 -10.65 24.75
CA GLU A 6 6.20 -11.72 24.50
C GLU A 6 5.54 -13.00 23.96
N TYR A 7 4.35 -13.34 24.43
CA TYR A 7 3.59 -14.49 23.92
C TYR A 7 3.28 -14.36 22.42
N TYR A 8 2.80 -13.20 22.00
CA TYR A 8 2.53 -12.95 20.58
C TYR A 8 3.81 -12.93 19.76
N ALA A 9 4.85 -12.29 20.26
CA ALA A 9 6.14 -12.21 19.58
C ALA A 9 6.78 -13.58 19.33
N GLN A 10 6.75 -14.49 20.32
CA GLN A 10 7.26 -15.85 20.16
C GLN A 10 6.49 -16.65 19.10
N ARG A 11 5.20 -16.44 18.99
CA ARG A 11 4.34 -17.08 17.98
C ARG A 11 4.62 -16.50 16.58
N LEU A 12 4.64 -15.17 16.46
CA LEU A 12 4.99 -14.50 15.21
C LEU A 12 6.40 -14.86 14.74
N ALA A 13 7.37 -14.99 15.65
CA ALA A 13 8.73 -15.40 15.33
C ALA A 13 8.78 -16.74 14.58
N ARG A 14 7.84 -17.65 14.84
CA ARG A 14 7.73 -18.92 14.09
C ARG A 14 7.37 -18.67 12.62
N MET A 15 6.50 -17.69 12.35
CA MET A 15 6.13 -17.31 10.98
C MET A 15 7.31 -16.58 10.28
N ILE A 16 8.03 -15.71 11.02
CA ILE A 16 9.21 -14.99 10.49
C ILE A 16 10.31 -15.96 10.06
N ARG A 17 10.47 -17.09 10.74
CA ARG A 17 11.46 -18.12 10.40
C ARG A 17 11.14 -18.87 9.10
N CYS A 18 9.96 -18.71 8.52
CA CYS A 18 9.61 -19.25 7.21
C CYS A 18 10.04 -18.26 6.12
N LYS A 19 10.94 -18.71 5.23
CA LYS A 19 11.57 -17.86 4.19
C LYS A 19 10.68 -17.73 2.94
N THR A 20 9.48 -17.23 3.11
CA THR A 20 8.50 -17.11 2.01
C THR A 20 8.84 -15.97 1.04
N VAL A 21 10.04 -16.01 0.47
CA VAL A 21 10.51 -15.02 -0.49
C VAL A 21 9.90 -15.30 -1.85
N SER A 22 9.14 -14.33 -2.38
CA SER A 22 8.64 -14.42 -3.74
C SER A 22 9.72 -14.06 -4.76
N VAL A 23 9.82 -14.88 -5.82
CA VAL A 23 10.82 -14.73 -6.88
C VAL A 23 10.13 -14.77 -8.24
N LYS A 24 10.35 -13.75 -9.05
CA LYS A 24 9.70 -13.62 -10.36
C LYS A 24 9.98 -14.83 -11.25
N GLY A 25 8.91 -15.49 -11.68
CA GLY A 25 8.98 -16.64 -12.58
C GLY A 25 9.41 -17.96 -11.90
N SER A 26 9.44 -17.99 -10.57
CA SER A 26 9.73 -19.20 -9.80
C SER A 26 8.87 -19.25 -8.54
N TYR A 27 8.29 -20.41 -8.25
CA TYR A 27 7.60 -20.70 -7.02
C TYR A 27 8.23 -21.93 -6.36
N ASP A 28 8.72 -21.76 -5.13
CA ASP A 28 9.24 -22.85 -4.30
C ASP A 28 8.28 -23.09 -3.14
N ASP A 29 7.48 -24.16 -3.21
CA ASP A 29 6.50 -24.51 -2.19
C ASP A 29 7.11 -24.81 -0.81
N THR A 30 8.40 -25.13 -0.72
CA THR A 30 9.01 -25.66 0.51
C THR A 30 8.78 -24.74 1.73
N GLU A 31 9.11 -23.47 1.62
CA GLU A 31 8.96 -22.52 2.74
C GLU A 31 7.51 -22.02 2.89
N PHE A 32 6.75 -21.98 1.80
CA PHE A 32 5.31 -21.67 1.87
C PHE A 32 4.55 -22.83 2.54
N ALA A 33 4.83 -24.09 2.20
CA ALA A 33 4.25 -25.25 2.89
C ALA A 33 4.63 -25.27 4.37
N ARG A 34 5.88 -24.88 4.70
CA ARG A 34 6.31 -24.74 6.08
C ARG A 34 5.50 -23.68 6.83
N LEU A 35 5.25 -22.53 6.21
CA LEU A 35 4.42 -21.48 6.79
C LEU A 35 2.99 -21.98 6.99
N ARG A 36 2.38 -22.67 6.01
CA ARG A 36 1.04 -23.27 6.17
C ARG A 36 0.96 -24.19 7.41
N GLY A 37 1.96 -25.06 7.60
CA GLY A 37 2.03 -25.92 8.78
C GLY A 37 2.14 -25.13 10.09
N VAL A 38 2.95 -24.07 10.12
CA VAL A 38 3.06 -23.16 11.28
C VAL A 38 1.71 -22.49 11.56
N MET A 39 1.00 -22.02 10.55
CA MET A 39 -0.31 -21.38 10.70
C MET A 39 -1.35 -22.35 11.26
N GLU A 40 -1.38 -23.60 10.76
CA GLU A 40 -2.29 -24.64 11.26
C GLU A 40 -2.03 -25.00 12.73
N GLU A 41 -0.77 -25.04 13.16
CA GLU A 41 -0.41 -25.25 14.56
C GLU A 41 -0.75 -24.06 15.47
N LEU A 42 -0.54 -22.84 14.97
CA LEU A 42 -0.78 -21.60 15.74
C LEU A 42 -2.27 -21.29 15.88
N PHE A 43 -3.09 -21.60 14.88
CA PHE A 43 -4.48 -21.15 14.76
C PHE A 43 -5.45 -22.31 14.46
N PRO A 44 -5.50 -23.35 15.34
CA PRO A 44 -6.28 -24.56 15.07
C PRO A 44 -7.80 -24.33 15.01
N LEU A 45 -8.35 -23.33 15.70
CA LEU A 45 -9.77 -23.02 15.65
C LEU A 45 -10.13 -22.32 14.33
N VAL A 46 -9.31 -21.38 13.88
CA VAL A 46 -9.48 -20.75 12.57
C VAL A 46 -9.53 -21.82 11.47
N HIS A 47 -8.54 -22.71 11.42
CA HIS A 47 -8.47 -23.77 10.39
C HIS A 47 -9.59 -24.81 10.51
N ARG A 48 -10.19 -24.99 11.68
CA ARG A 48 -11.33 -25.89 11.87
C ARG A 48 -12.67 -25.26 11.50
N ARG A 49 -12.81 -23.97 11.75
CA ARG A 49 -14.10 -23.26 11.65
C ARG A 49 -14.29 -22.50 10.35
N MET A 50 -13.20 -22.11 9.69
CA MET A 50 -13.25 -21.40 8.42
C MET A 50 -12.96 -22.34 7.24
N GLU A 51 -13.71 -22.16 6.16
CA GLU A 51 -13.43 -22.86 4.90
C GLU A 51 -12.25 -22.18 4.22
N ARG A 52 -11.15 -22.91 3.95
CA ARG A 52 -9.99 -22.39 3.21
C ARG A 52 -10.05 -22.81 1.76
N ARG A 53 -9.85 -21.86 0.86
CA ARG A 53 -9.61 -22.06 -0.58
C ARG A 53 -8.24 -21.49 -0.96
N ILE A 54 -7.58 -22.13 -1.92
CA ILE A 54 -6.27 -21.70 -2.44
C ILE A 54 -6.44 -21.33 -3.90
N PHE A 55 -5.94 -20.17 -4.28
CA PHE A 55 -5.92 -19.63 -5.64
C PHE A 55 -4.49 -19.43 -6.08
N SER A 56 -4.24 -19.52 -7.40
CA SER A 56 -2.87 -19.55 -7.93
C SER A 56 -2.06 -20.68 -7.28
N GLU A 57 -0.79 -20.43 -6.97
CA GLU A 57 0.06 -21.40 -6.29
C GLU A 57 -0.27 -21.48 -4.78
N ASP A 58 -0.43 -20.32 -4.10
CA ASP A 58 -0.65 -20.29 -2.64
C ASP A 58 -1.38 -19.03 -2.13
N CYS A 59 -2.29 -18.44 -2.87
CA CYS A 59 -3.12 -17.36 -2.36
C CYS A 59 -4.29 -17.93 -1.56
N TRP A 60 -4.36 -17.63 -0.27
CA TRP A 60 -5.36 -18.17 0.64
C TRP A 60 -6.59 -17.26 0.73
N VAL A 61 -7.76 -17.87 0.72
CA VAL A 61 -9.02 -17.21 1.12
C VAL A 61 -9.71 -18.11 2.14
N TYR A 62 -9.94 -17.55 3.32
CA TYR A 62 -10.71 -18.19 4.39
C TYR A 62 -12.07 -17.52 4.48
N GLU A 63 -13.12 -18.31 4.71
CA GLU A 63 -14.51 -17.85 4.82
C GLU A 63 -15.12 -18.38 6.11
N LEU A 64 -15.65 -17.48 6.96
CA LEU A 64 -16.44 -17.78 8.15
C LEU A 64 -17.86 -17.20 7.96
N GLY A 65 -18.86 -18.08 7.94
CA GLY A 65 -20.26 -17.66 7.87
C GLY A 65 -20.68 -16.90 9.12
N GLY A 66 -21.43 -15.83 8.94
CA GLY A 66 -21.99 -15.00 10.01
C GLY A 66 -23.51 -15.11 10.13
N LYS A 67 -24.07 -14.36 11.10
CA LYS A 67 -25.52 -14.32 11.38
C LYS A 67 -26.32 -13.75 10.20
N ASP A 68 -25.75 -12.75 9.51
CA ASP A 68 -26.32 -12.22 8.27
C ASP A 68 -25.44 -12.63 7.08
N PRO A 69 -25.81 -13.66 6.32
CA PRO A 69 -25.03 -14.16 5.19
C PRO A 69 -25.06 -13.25 3.95
N SER A 70 -25.87 -12.20 3.95
CA SER A 70 -25.94 -11.24 2.85
C SER A 70 -24.86 -10.16 2.95
N ARG A 71 -24.21 -10.03 4.10
CA ARG A 71 -23.19 -9.02 4.39
C ARG A 71 -21.83 -9.69 4.51
N ASN A 72 -20.81 -9.04 3.95
CA ASN A 72 -19.46 -9.58 3.93
C ASN A 72 -18.43 -8.50 4.27
N ILE A 73 -17.42 -8.88 5.05
CA ILE A 73 -16.20 -8.07 5.26
C ILE A 73 -14.98 -8.94 4.95
N ILE A 74 -13.88 -8.29 4.57
CA ILE A 74 -12.63 -9.00 4.29
C ILE A 74 -11.44 -8.26 4.89
N LEU A 75 -10.60 -9.01 5.61
CA LEU A 75 -9.29 -8.58 6.07
C LEU A 75 -8.23 -9.17 5.15
N MET A 76 -7.18 -8.41 4.85
CA MET A 76 -6.17 -8.80 3.89
C MET A 76 -4.76 -8.51 4.40
N SER A 77 -3.86 -9.40 4.04
CA SER A 77 -2.42 -9.26 4.21
C SER A 77 -1.74 -10.16 3.19
N HIS A 78 -0.45 -10.02 2.96
CA HIS A 78 0.30 -11.01 2.20
C HIS A 78 1.27 -11.81 3.09
N HIS A 79 1.68 -12.99 2.63
CA HIS A 79 2.57 -13.87 3.39
C HIS A 79 3.90 -14.13 2.69
N ASP A 80 4.06 -13.66 1.47
CA ASP A 80 5.38 -13.53 0.87
C ASP A 80 6.15 -12.34 1.46
N VAL A 81 7.41 -12.28 1.18
CA VAL A 81 8.29 -11.20 1.63
C VAL A 81 9.32 -10.85 0.55
N ALA A 82 9.74 -9.59 0.52
CA ALA A 82 10.81 -9.13 -0.36
C ALA A 82 12.14 -9.83 -0.04
N MET A 83 12.96 -10.03 -1.06
CA MET A 83 14.31 -10.58 -0.92
C MET A 83 15.14 -9.74 0.05
N PRO A 84 15.74 -10.33 1.09
CA PRO A 84 16.61 -9.60 1.99
C PRO A 84 17.85 -9.05 1.26
N VAL A 85 18.20 -7.81 1.56
CA VAL A 85 19.36 -7.11 0.97
C VAL A 85 20.30 -6.57 2.07
N GLY A 86 21.53 -6.33 1.73
CA GLY A 86 22.53 -5.72 2.63
C GLY A 86 22.98 -6.60 3.79
N ALA A 87 23.67 -6.00 4.74
CA ALA A 87 24.09 -6.64 5.98
C ALA A 87 23.01 -6.48 7.05
N TRP A 88 22.76 -7.53 7.83
CA TRP A 88 21.77 -7.57 8.89
C TRP A 88 22.44 -7.76 10.26
N GLU A 89 21.93 -7.09 11.27
CA GLU A 89 22.35 -7.25 12.66
C GLU A 89 21.97 -8.64 13.20
N TYR A 90 20.72 -9.05 12.96
CA TYR A 90 20.24 -10.41 13.18
C TYR A 90 19.86 -11.02 11.84
N ALA A 91 20.13 -12.31 11.65
CA ALA A 91 19.80 -12.95 10.36
C ALA A 91 18.33 -12.72 9.95
N PRO A 92 18.04 -12.40 8.68
CA PRO A 92 16.71 -11.93 8.24
C PRO A 92 15.55 -12.88 8.53
N PHE A 93 15.83 -14.15 8.77
CA PHE A 93 14.83 -15.16 9.14
C PHE A 93 15.14 -15.85 10.47
N SER A 94 15.86 -15.18 11.37
CA SER A 94 16.11 -15.71 12.72
C SER A 94 14.86 -15.65 13.60
N GLY A 95 14.00 -14.64 13.41
CA GLY A 95 12.92 -14.36 14.35
C GLY A 95 13.48 -14.12 15.74
N GLU A 96 14.58 -13.36 15.84
CA GLU A 96 15.22 -13.00 17.10
C GLU A 96 14.39 -11.99 17.86
N ILE A 97 14.29 -12.19 19.17
CA ILE A 97 13.62 -11.24 20.08
C ILE A 97 14.74 -10.61 20.92
N ALA A 98 15.05 -9.37 20.64
CA ALA A 98 16.10 -8.61 21.31
C ALA A 98 15.70 -7.14 21.43
N ASP A 99 16.16 -6.47 22.49
CA ASP A 99 15.99 -5.03 22.73
C ASP A 99 14.52 -4.55 22.65
N GLY A 100 13.57 -5.40 23.09
CA GLY A 100 12.14 -5.09 23.09
C GLY A 100 11.46 -5.20 21.72
N SER A 101 12.17 -5.72 20.71
CA SER A 101 11.69 -5.88 19.33
C SER A 101 11.84 -7.32 18.83
N LEU A 102 11.00 -7.71 17.90
CA LEU A 102 11.13 -8.91 17.07
C LEU A 102 11.79 -8.52 15.74
N TRP A 103 12.91 -9.18 15.44
CA TRP A 103 13.74 -8.90 14.27
C TRP A 103 13.51 -9.93 13.16
N GLY A 104 13.38 -9.45 11.92
CA GLY A 104 13.34 -10.31 10.75
C GLY A 104 12.54 -9.74 9.60
N ARG A 105 12.83 -10.19 8.37
CA ARG A 105 12.10 -9.84 7.16
C ARG A 105 10.64 -10.30 7.25
N GLY A 106 9.71 -9.38 6.99
CA GLY A 106 8.27 -9.61 7.11
C GLY A 106 7.67 -9.21 8.47
N THR A 107 8.47 -8.66 9.40
CA THR A 107 7.95 -8.17 10.69
C THR A 107 7.12 -6.91 10.53
N VAL A 108 7.41 -6.08 9.54
CA VAL A 108 6.62 -4.89 9.19
C VAL A 108 5.75 -5.19 7.97
N ASP A 109 6.34 -5.80 6.95
CA ASP A 109 5.75 -6.01 5.64
C ASP A 109 5.69 -7.51 5.29
N THR A 110 4.61 -8.24 5.56
CA THR A 110 3.40 -7.84 6.34
C THR A 110 2.89 -9.00 7.22
N LYS A 111 3.83 -9.87 7.71
CA LYS A 111 3.44 -11.02 8.56
C LYS A 111 2.87 -10.62 9.93
N THR A 112 3.13 -9.40 10.44
CA THR A 112 2.54 -8.96 11.70
C THR A 112 1.04 -8.71 11.57
N PRO A 113 0.52 -7.94 10.59
CA PRO A 113 -0.92 -7.87 10.32
C PRO A 113 -1.55 -9.25 10.12
N LEU A 114 -0.98 -10.09 9.26
CA LEU A 114 -1.46 -11.46 9.04
C LEU A 114 -1.59 -12.26 10.35
N PHE A 115 -0.53 -12.25 11.17
CA PHE A 115 -0.54 -12.89 12.48
C PHE A 115 -1.64 -12.33 13.39
N ALA A 116 -1.84 -11.01 13.38
CA ALA A 116 -2.80 -10.34 14.24
C ALA A 116 -4.25 -10.63 13.83
N GLU A 117 -4.55 -10.69 12.54
CA GLU A 117 -5.84 -11.08 11.98
C GLU A 117 -6.22 -12.51 12.44
N PHE A 118 -5.31 -13.47 12.26
CA PHE A 118 -5.53 -14.84 12.68
C PHE A 118 -5.60 -14.99 14.21
N SER A 119 -4.77 -14.25 14.96
CA SER A 119 -4.81 -14.27 16.43
C SER A 119 -6.14 -13.73 16.97
N ALA A 120 -6.64 -12.64 16.40
CA ALA A 120 -7.92 -12.07 16.80
C ALA A 120 -9.08 -13.05 16.56
N LEU A 121 -9.10 -13.70 15.41
CA LEU A 121 -10.12 -14.73 15.11
C LEU A 121 -9.99 -15.95 16.01
N GLU A 122 -8.78 -16.48 16.23
CA GLU A 122 -8.55 -17.61 17.11
C GLU A 122 -9.06 -17.34 18.54
N GLU A 123 -8.77 -16.14 19.08
CA GLU A 123 -9.22 -15.72 20.40
C GLU A 123 -10.74 -15.54 20.45
N LEU A 124 -11.35 -14.90 19.47
CA LEU A 124 -12.80 -14.72 19.39
C LEU A 124 -13.53 -16.07 19.28
N LEU A 125 -13.05 -16.96 18.42
CA LEU A 125 -13.62 -18.30 18.24
C LEU A 125 -13.47 -19.13 19.51
N SER A 126 -12.38 -18.99 20.27
CA SER A 126 -12.18 -19.67 21.55
C SER A 126 -13.20 -19.24 22.64
N GLN A 127 -13.73 -18.02 22.50
CA GLN A 127 -14.75 -17.45 23.38
C GLN A 127 -16.19 -17.80 22.92
N GLY A 128 -16.34 -18.57 21.82
CA GLY A 128 -17.64 -18.90 21.24
C GLY A 128 -18.29 -17.73 20.48
N TRP A 129 -17.49 -16.75 20.05
CA TRP A 129 -18.01 -15.63 19.26
C TRP A 129 -18.54 -16.10 17.91
N GLU A 130 -19.67 -15.52 17.54
CA GLU A 130 -20.28 -15.68 16.22
C GLU A 130 -20.31 -14.33 15.51
N PRO A 131 -19.76 -14.21 14.29
CA PRO A 131 -19.70 -12.95 13.60
C PRO A 131 -21.08 -12.43 13.18
N PRO A 132 -21.31 -11.10 13.19
CA PRO A 132 -22.58 -10.53 12.73
C PRO A 132 -22.82 -10.68 11.22
N CYS A 133 -21.77 -10.76 10.42
CA CYS A 133 -21.75 -10.95 8.98
C CYS A 133 -20.67 -11.96 8.59
N ASN A 134 -20.63 -12.37 7.32
CA ASN A 134 -19.54 -13.22 6.86
C ASN A 134 -18.20 -12.50 6.95
N VAL A 135 -17.20 -13.20 7.50
CA VAL A 135 -15.83 -12.73 7.62
C VAL A 135 -14.93 -13.52 6.68
N PHE A 136 -14.23 -12.79 5.83
CA PHE A 136 -13.20 -13.35 4.96
C PHE A 136 -11.81 -12.91 5.42
N LEU A 137 -10.82 -13.81 5.28
CA LEU A 137 -9.41 -13.46 5.30
C LEU A 137 -8.82 -13.82 3.94
N ALA A 138 -8.04 -12.92 3.35
CA ALA A 138 -7.30 -13.22 2.15
C ALA A 138 -5.82 -12.91 2.33
N SER A 139 -4.95 -13.82 1.89
CA SER A 139 -3.50 -13.63 1.94
C SER A 139 -2.84 -14.15 0.69
N SER A 140 -2.13 -13.27 -0.02
CA SER A 140 -1.42 -13.65 -1.24
C SER A 140 0.03 -14.08 -0.96
N HIS A 141 0.59 -14.85 -1.88
CA HIS A 141 1.95 -15.38 -1.84
C HIS A 141 2.90 -14.64 -2.79
N ASN A 142 2.43 -13.63 -3.50
CA ASN A 142 3.16 -12.96 -4.57
C ASN A 142 2.81 -11.47 -4.72
N GLU A 143 2.41 -10.81 -3.62
CA GLU A 143 2.11 -9.38 -3.58
C GLU A 143 3.33 -8.54 -4.00
N GLU A 144 4.51 -8.85 -3.45
CA GLU A 144 5.79 -8.18 -3.69
C GLU A 144 6.22 -8.15 -5.17
N LEU A 145 5.61 -9.03 -5.97
CA LEU A 145 5.82 -9.12 -7.40
C LEU A 145 4.65 -8.53 -8.22
N GLY A 146 3.58 -8.08 -7.57
CA GLY A 146 2.33 -7.70 -8.21
C GLY A 146 1.67 -8.91 -8.88
N GLY A 147 1.54 -10.01 -8.15
CA GLY A 147 1.12 -11.30 -8.64
C GLY A 147 -0.37 -11.44 -8.94
N ASP A 148 -0.78 -12.66 -9.27
CA ASP A 148 -2.13 -13.00 -9.75
C ASP A 148 -3.02 -13.66 -8.70
N GLY A 149 -2.54 -13.80 -7.45
CA GLY A 149 -3.27 -14.45 -6.38
C GLY A 149 -4.63 -13.79 -6.11
N ILE A 150 -4.64 -12.52 -5.75
CA ILE A 150 -5.88 -11.77 -5.48
C ILE A 150 -6.71 -11.55 -6.75
N PRO A 151 -6.19 -11.26 -7.94
CA PRO A 151 -6.98 -11.29 -9.17
C PRO A 151 -7.77 -12.57 -9.39
N LYS A 152 -7.21 -13.75 -9.11
CA LYS A 152 -7.91 -15.03 -9.22
C LYS A 152 -8.98 -15.21 -8.14
N ALA A 153 -8.70 -14.77 -6.90
CA ALA A 153 -9.70 -14.73 -5.83
C ALA A 153 -10.86 -13.77 -6.17
N LEU A 154 -10.57 -12.60 -6.76
CA LEU A 154 -11.59 -11.66 -7.24
C LEU A 154 -12.52 -12.31 -8.28
N ALA A 155 -11.98 -13.06 -9.23
CA ALA A 155 -12.80 -13.77 -10.21
C ALA A 155 -13.78 -14.73 -9.52
N TYR A 156 -13.33 -15.48 -8.52
CA TYR A 156 -14.18 -16.36 -7.69
C TYR A 156 -15.24 -15.58 -6.91
N PHE A 157 -14.89 -14.43 -6.31
CA PHE A 157 -15.87 -13.60 -5.61
C PHE A 157 -16.95 -13.07 -6.56
N LYS A 158 -16.58 -12.64 -7.76
CA LYS A 158 -17.53 -12.21 -8.81
C LYS A 158 -18.43 -13.33 -9.29
N GLU A 159 -17.90 -14.53 -9.49
CA GLU A 159 -18.70 -15.70 -9.88
C GLU A 159 -19.76 -16.04 -8.83
N ARG A 160 -19.45 -15.86 -7.55
CA ARG A 160 -20.42 -16.02 -6.44
C ARG A 160 -21.34 -14.83 -6.23
N GLY A 161 -21.14 -13.72 -6.96
CA GLY A 161 -21.89 -12.48 -6.76
C GLY A 161 -21.63 -11.79 -5.43
N LEU A 162 -20.44 -12.04 -4.81
CA LEU A 162 -20.09 -11.45 -3.52
C LEU A 162 -19.71 -9.98 -3.68
N THR A 163 -20.19 -9.17 -2.75
CA THR A 163 -19.77 -7.77 -2.54
C THR A 163 -19.38 -7.61 -1.07
N PHE A 164 -18.48 -6.68 -0.78
CA PHE A 164 -17.98 -6.44 0.56
C PHE A 164 -18.34 -5.05 1.06
N GLU A 165 -18.65 -4.91 2.34
CA GLU A 165 -18.89 -3.62 3.00
C GLU A 165 -17.57 -2.88 3.24
N VAL A 166 -16.52 -3.62 3.56
CA VAL A 166 -15.16 -3.13 3.77
C VAL A 166 -14.15 -4.18 3.35
N VAL A 167 -13.08 -3.71 2.71
CA VAL A 167 -11.79 -4.38 2.61
C VAL A 167 -10.82 -3.62 3.51
N LEU A 168 -10.16 -4.32 4.41
CA LEU A 168 -9.10 -3.75 5.24
C LEU A 168 -7.81 -4.53 4.97
N ASP A 169 -6.87 -3.88 4.33
CA ASP A 169 -5.58 -4.42 3.90
C ASP A 169 -4.43 -3.70 4.63
N GLU A 170 -3.22 -4.16 4.43
CA GLU A 170 -1.98 -3.52 4.85
C GLU A 170 -1.75 -2.15 4.13
N GLY A 171 -0.62 -1.50 4.36
CA GLY A 171 -0.11 -0.33 3.60
C GLY A 171 -0.16 1.01 4.33
N GLY A 172 -1.09 1.25 5.26
CA GLY A 172 -1.04 2.35 6.23
C GLY A 172 -0.52 1.84 7.58
N ALA A 173 -0.08 2.73 8.47
CA ALA A 173 0.42 2.36 9.79
C ALA A 173 0.30 3.54 10.79
N ILE A 174 0.63 3.28 12.05
CA ILE A 174 0.75 4.32 13.07
C ILE A 174 2.20 4.83 13.05
N ILE A 175 2.40 6.01 12.47
CA ILE A 175 3.71 6.57 12.17
C ILE A 175 3.85 7.99 12.69
N ASP A 176 5.06 8.53 12.61
CA ASP A 176 5.33 9.93 12.96
C ASP A 176 4.44 10.89 12.15
N PRO A 177 4.04 12.02 12.74
CA PRO A 177 3.14 12.96 12.10
C PRO A 177 3.67 13.44 10.74
N PRO A 178 2.83 13.48 9.69
CA PRO A 178 3.27 13.85 8.34
C PRO A 178 3.62 15.33 8.18
N LEU A 179 3.26 16.16 9.17
CA LEU A 179 3.53 17.60 9.18
C LEU A 179 4.21 18.01 10.47
N GLY A 180 5.18 18.91 10.37
CA GLY A 180 5.76 19.56 11.55
C GLY A 180 4.75 20.42 12.31
N GLY A 181 4.91 20.52 13.64
CA GLY A 181 4.05 21.35 14.50
C GLY A 181 2.70 20.71 14.87
N MET A 182 2.57 19.41 14.71
CA MET A 182 1.44 18.66 15.25
C MET A 182 1.54 18.48 16.77
N THR A 183 0.41 18.22 17.42
CA THR A 183 0.29 18.06 18.87
C THR A 183 0.28 16.59 19.30
N CYS A 184 0.02 15.67 18.38
CA CYS A 184 0.10 14.22 18.61
C CYS A 184 1.52 13.71 18.38
N GLU A 185 1.88 12.65 19.08
CA GLU A 185 3.17 11.96 18.90
C GLU A 185 3.21 11.18 17.59
N LYS A 186 2.13 10.49 17.27
CA LYS A 186 1.96 9.70 16.04
C LYS A 186 0.56 9.90 15.46
N CYS A 187 0.38 9.48 14.21
CA CYS A 187 -0.90 9.43 13.53
C CYS A 187 -1.15 8.01 12.98
N ALA A 188 -2.39 7.53 13.11
CA ALA A 188 -2.83 6.32 12.42
C ALA A 188 -3.22 6.69 10.98
N MET A 189 -2.33 6.40 10.05
CA MET A 189 -2.49 6.75 8.64
C MET A 189 -3.31 5.68 7.94
N VAL A 190 -4.54 6.00 7.54
CA VAL A 190 -5.48 5.10 6.85
C VAL A 190 -5.51 5.47 5.37
N ALA A 191 -4.96 4.63 4.49
CA ALA A 191 -5.00 4.94 3.08
C ALA A 191 -6.38 4.63 2.49
N VAL A 192 -6.96 5.65 1.84
CA VAL A 192 -8.26 5.60 1.19
C VAL A 192 -8.14 5.57 -0.34
N HIS A 193 -6.94 5.62 -0.83
CA HIS A 193 -6.65 5.64 -2.26
C HIS A 193 -5.19 5.26 -2.52
N GLU A 194 -4.93 4.66 -3.67
CA GLU A 194 -3.60 4.44 -4.24
C GLU A 194 -3.46 5.24 -5.53
N LYS A 195 -2.25 5.69 -5.84
CA LYS A 195 -2.01 6.32 -7.13
C LYS A 195 -2.08 5.29 -8.25
N GLY A 196 -2.79 5.62 -9.31
CA GLY A 196 -2.76 4.84 -10.55
C GLY A 196 -1.33 4.69 -11.06
N ARG A 197 -0.99 3.50 -11.51
CA ARG A 197 0.35 3.12 -11.99
C ARG A 197 0.33 2.95 -13.50
N TYR A 198 0.94 3.89 -14.21
CA TYR A 198 1.10 3.84 -15.64
C TYR A 198 2.57 3.69 -15.98
N LYS A 199 2.88 2.71 -16.81
CA LYS A 199 4.22 2.51 -17.35
C LYS A 199 4.23 3.01 -18.79
N LEU A 200 5.18 3.85 -19.11
CA LEU A 200 5.34 4.43 -20.44
C LEU A 200 6.69 4.01 -21.00
N ASN A 201 6.68 3.50 -22.22
CA ASN A 201 7.88 3.22 -22.99
C ASN A 201 8.10 4.39 -23.96
N CYS A 202 9.17 5.14 -23.73
CA CYS A 202 9.54 6.29 -24.55
C CYS A 202 10.65 5.91 -25.52
N THR A 203 10.52 6.27 -26.79
CA THR A 203 11.53 5.95 -27.83
C THR A 203 11.84 7.19 -28.67
N ALA A 204 13.12 7.55 -28.77
CA ALA A 204 13.66 8.49 -29.76
C ALA A 204 14.47 7.71 -30.80
N ARG A 205 14.24 7.95 -32.09
CA ARG A 205 14.95 7.28 -33.21
C ARG A 205 15.72 8.31 -34.03
N ALA A 206 16.88 7.96 -34.58
CA ALA A 206 17.55 8.82 -35.54
C ALA A 206 16.64 9.04 -36.74
N SER A 207 16.62 10.27 -37.27
CA SER A 207 15.91 10.56 -38.50
C SER A 207 16.59 9.82 -39.67
N SER A 208 15.82 9.27 -40.60
CA SER A 208 16.32 8.51 -41.75
C SER A 208 16.97 9.40 -42.82
N ALA A 209 17.05 10.72 -42.61
CA ALA A 209 17.68 11.67 -43.53
C ALA A 209 19.19 11.54 -43.44
N HIS A 210 19.75 10.86 -44.43
CA HIS A 210 21.16 10.81 -44.87
C HIS A 210 22.26 11.09 -43.82
N ALA A 211 22.88 10.03 -43.41
CA ALA A 211 23.94 9.94 -42.41
C ALA A 211 25.31 10.55 -42.84
N GLY A 212 25.35 11.61 -43.58
CA GLY A 212 26.63 12.11 -44.08
C GLY A 212 27.00 13.53 -43.68
N LEU A 213 26.14 14.51 -43.90
CA LEU A 213 26.46 15.94 -43.65
C LEU A 213 25.47 16.66 -42.72
N THR A 214 24.27 16.15 -42.54
CA THR A 214 23.23 16.74 -41.66
C THR A 214 23.21 16.18 -40.24
N ALA A 215 23.87 15.08 -39.99
CA ALA A 215 23.96 14.45 -38.64
C ALA A 215 24.71 15.32 -37.61
N ALA A 216 25.55 16.27 -38.08
CA ALA A 216 26.29 17.17 -37.20
C ALA A 216 25.45 18.38 -36.68
N VAL A 217 24.20 18.54 -37.16
CA VAL A 217 23.35 19.70 -36.84
C VAL A 217 22.03 19.26 -36.16
N ALA A 218 21.61 18.02 -36.32
CA ALA A 218 20.37 17.49 -35.70
C ALA A 218 20.68 16.83 -34.34
N ALA A 219 19.94 17.20 -33.31
CA ALA A 219 20.07 16.58 -31.99
C ALA A 219 19.92 15.08 -32.06
N SER A 220 20.86 14.34 -31.46
CA SER A 220 20.88 12.88 -31.42
C SER A 220 19.67 12.33 -30.65
N PRO A 221 19.30 11.04 -30.83
CA PRO A 221 18.26 10.41 -30.01
C PRO A 221 18.48 10.55 -28.49
N ILE A 222 19.75 10.52 -28.05
CA ILE A 222 20.09 10.71 -26.63
C ILE A 222 19.81 12.12 -26.17
N GLU A 223 20.23 13.13 -26.91
CA GLU A 223 20.00 14.55 -26.56
C GLU A 223 18.50 14.88 -26.52
N ARG A 224 17.74 14.41 -27.51
CA ARG A 224 16.28 14.58 -27.54
C ARG A 224 15.58 13.88 -26.36
N MET A 225 15.94 12.65 -26.08
CA MET A 225 15.42 11.92 -24.92
C MET A 225 15.77 12.65 -23.61
N THR A 226 17.01 13.08 -23.44
CA THR A 226 17.45 13.81 -22.23
C THR A 226 16.68 15.12 -22.06
N GLY A 227 16.47 15.90 -23.12
CA GLY A 227 15.68 17.13 -23.08
C GLY A 227 14.22 16.87 -22.70
N PHE A 228 13.61 15.84 -23.28
CA PHE A 228 12.26 15.40 -22.93
C PHE A 228 12.15 15.00 -21.45
N LEU A 229 13.05 14.13 -20.95
CA LEU A 229 13.03 13.66 -19.57
C LEU A 229 13.25 14.81 -18.58
N GLN A 230 14.12 15.77 -18.89
CA GLN A 230 14.36 16.96 -18.06
C GLN A 230 13.10 17.84 -17.96
N GLU A 231 12.40 18.07 -19.08
CA GLU A 231 11.16 18.86 -19.07
C GLU A 231 10.04 18.10 -18.31
N ALA A 232 9.90 16.80 -18.53
CA ALA A 232 8.94 15.95 -17.82
C ALA A 232 9.20 15.90 -16.30
N ALA A 233 10.47 15.80 -15.89
CA ALA A 233 10.87 15.79 -14.48
C ALA A 233 10.63 17.15 -13.77
N SER A 234 10.53 18.24 -14.52
CA SER A 234 10.33 19.58 -13.94
C SER A 234 9.05 19.70 -13.10
N GLY A 235 8.09 18.79 -13.31
CA GLY A 235 6.80 18.76 -12.64
C GLY A 235 5.90 19.97 -12.95
N LYS A 236 6.25 20.77 -13.96
CA LYS A 236 5.47 21.94 -14.39
C LYS A 236 4.37 21.58 -15.38
N LEU A 237 4.45 20.39 -15.98
CA LEU A 237 3.52 19.92 -17.01
C LEU A 237 2.19 19.45 -16.43
N PHE A 238 2.18 19.01 -15.17
CA PHE A 238 1.08 18.26 -14.61
C PHE A 238 0.16 19.11 -13.74
N ILE A 239 -1.13 18.75 -13.77
CA ILE A 239 -2.16 19.38 -12.96
C ILE A 239 -1.86 19.09 -11.49
N ARG A 240 -1.96 20.13 -10.65
CA ARG A 240 -1.82 20.04 -9.20
C ARG A 240 -3.01 20.67 -8.52
N ARG A 241 -3.80 19.85 -7.84
CA ARG A 241 -4.97 20.31 -7.09
C ARG A 241 -5.17 19.54 -5.81
N LEU A 242 -5.87 20.15 -4.85
CA LEU A 242 -6.36 19.47 -3.67
C LEU A 242 -7.58 18.63 -4.08
N ASN A 243 -7.35 17.34 -4.33
CA ASN A 243 -8.42 16.38 -4.55
C ASN A 243 -9.21 16.11 -3.24
N PRO A 244 -10.37 15.43 -3.31
CA PRO A 244 -11.20 15.16 -2.13
C PRO A 244 -10.45 14.42 -1.01
N GLN A 245 -9.57 13.47 -1.33
CA GLN A 245 -8.81 12.67 -0.36
C GLN A 245 -7.79 13.52 0.40
N VAL A 246 -7.07 14.41 -0.30
CA VAL A 246 -6.12 15.34 0.33
C VAL A 246 -6.87 16.39 1.16
N ARG A 247 -8.06 16.83 0.72
CA ARG A 247 -8.92 17.70 1.53
C ARG A 247 -9.38 17.04 2.81
N ALA A 248 -9.81 15.77 2.73
CA ALA A 248 -10.17 14.99 3.91
C ALA A 248 -8.97 14.79 4.83
N MET A 249 -7.79 14.46 4.31
CA MET A 249 -6.55 14.38 5.09
C MET A 249 -6.30 15.67 5.89
N PHE A 250 -6.32 16.81 5.23
CA PHE A 250 -6.08 18.09 5.90
C PHE A 250 -7.17 18.46 6.92
N ALA A 251 -8.43 18.15 6.64
CA ALA A 251 -9.52 18.37 7.58
C ALA A 251 -9.33 17.54 8.86
N HIS A 252 -8.86 16.29 8.73
CA HIS A 252 -8.56 15.43 9.89
C HIS A 252 -7.27 15.85 10.61
N LEU A 253 -6.27 16.38 9.90
CA LEU A 253 -5.04 16.89 10.51
C LEU A 253 -5.22 18.22 11.26
N ALA A 254 -6.11 19.09 10.78
CA ALA A 254 -6.27 20.46 11.29
C ALA A 254 -6.45 20.54 12.82
N PRO A 255 -7.31 19.71 13.47
CA PRO A 255 -7.49 19.76 14.93
C PRO A 255 -6.23 19.42 15.72
N HIS A 256 -5.30 18.70 15.11
CA HIS A 256 -4.07 18.19 15.72
C HIS A 256 -2.84 19.04 15.37
N CYS A 257 -3.03 20.21 14.75
CA CYS A 257 -1.94 21.15 14.43
C CYS A 257 -1.94 22.35 15.35
N LYS A 258 -0.74 22.88 15.65
CA LYS A 258 -0.56 24.17 16.33
C LYS A 258 -0.91 25.33 15.40
N PHE A 259 -1.24 26.49 15.98
CA PHE A 259 -1.38 27.73 15.22
C PHE A 259 -0.03 28.12 14.58
N PRO A 260 0.01 28.62 13.33
CA PRO A 260 -1.12 28.96 12.46
C PRO A 260 -1.62 27.80 11.57
N MET A 261 -0.98 26.62 11.59
CA MET A 261 -1.28 25.52 10.68
C MET A 261 -2.72 24.99 10.81
N ASN A 262 -3.25 24.91 12.04
CA ASN A 262 -4.65 24.53 12.27
C ASN A 262 -5.65 25.47 11.56
N ALA A 263 -5.39 26.79 11.60
CA ALA A 263 -6.22 27.77 10.90
C ALA A 263 -6.10 27.64 9.36
N VAL A 264 -4.91 27.35 8.86
CA VAL A 264 -4.66 27.16 7.42
C VAL A 264 -5.36 25.91 6.93
N LEU A 265 -5.20 24.77 7.59
CA LEU A 265 -5.78 23.49 7.16
C LEU A 265 -7.28 23.41 7.46
N GLY A 266 -7.77 24.08 8.50
CA GLY A 266 -9.20 24.14 8.83
C GLY A 266 -10.02 25.04 7.92
N ASN A 267 -9.37 25.90 7.11
CA ASN A 267 -10.04 26.84 6.20
C ASN A 267 -9.62 26.62 4.73
N LEU A 268 -9.63 25.36 4.28
CA LEU A 268 -9.21 25.00 2.92
C LEU A 268 -10.01 25.70 1.82
N TRP A 269 -11.24 26.14 2.09
CA TRP A 269 -12.02 26.91 1.14
C TRP A 269 -11.34 28.24 0.76
N LEU A 270 -10.57 28.84 1.70
CA LEU A 270 -9.83 30.08 1.50
C LEU A 270 -8.36 29.81 1.13
N THR A 271 -7.72 28.84 1.79
CA THR A 271 -6.27 28.64 1.77
C THR A 271 -5.78 27.68 0.68
N ALA A 272 -6.68 26.88 0.07
CA ALA A 272 -6.34 25.89 -0.92
C ALA A 272 -5.49 26.45 -2.11
N PRO A 273 -5.80 27.61 -2.71
CA PRO A 273 -4.99 28.13 -3.83
C PRO A 273 -3.55 28.46 -3.43
N LEU A 274 -3.34 28.89 -2.18
CA LEU A 274 -2.01 29.16 -1.64
C LEU A 274 -1.26 27.84 -1.36
N LEU A 275 -1.92 26.89 -0.69
CA LEU A 275 -1.34 25.59 -0.36
C LEU A 275 -0.87 24.85 -1.61
N GLN A 276 -1.67 24.80 -2.67
CA GLN A 276 -1.30 24.17 -3.94
C GLN A 276 0.00 24.73 -4.55
N LYS A 277 0.28 26.02 -4.35
CA LYS A 277 1.49 26.68 -4.87
C LYS A 277 2.71 26.49 -3.95
N VAL A 278 2.48 26.45 -2.65
CA VAL A 278 3.55 26.52 -1.64
C VAL A 278 4.00 25.11 -1.21
N MET A 279 3.07 24.17 -1.03
CA MET A 279 3.37 22.82 -0.58
C MET A 279 4.45 22.10 -1.38
N PRO A 280 4.42 22.08 -2.72
CA PRO A 280 5.46 21.39 -3.51
C PRO A 280 6.87 21.95 -3.30
N LYS A 281 6.97 23.19 -2.84
CA LYS A 281 8.24 23.86 -2.56
C LYS A 281 8.76 23.60 -1.16
N LEU A 282 7.85 23.42 -0.20
CA LEU A 282 8.19 23.19 1.20
C LEU A 282 8.44 21.71 1.50
N ASN A 283 7.64 20.83 0.91
CA ASN A 283 7.75 19.39 1.07
C ASN A 283 7.45 18.67 -0.25
N PRO A 284 8.47 18.10 -0.93
CA PRO A 284 8.28 17.40 -2.20
C PRO A 284 7.31 16.19 -2.10
N GLN A 285 7.30 15.48 -0.97
CA GLN A 285 6.38 14.34 -0.75
C GLN A 285 4.92 14.82 -0.66
N ALA A 286 4.66 15.88 0.10
CA ALA A 286 3.34 16.50 0.15
C ALA A 286 2.94 17.09 -1.21
N GLY A 287 3.90 17.66 -1.95
CA GLY A 287 3.68 18.11 -3.32
C GLY A 287 3.29 16.98 -4.29
N ALA A 288 3.86 15.79 -4.08
CA ALA A 288 3.53 14.62 -4.86
C ALA A 288 2.07 14.13 -4.65
N MET A 289 1.45 14.43 -3.51
CA MET A 289 0.06 14.07 -3.24
C MET A 289 -0.96 14.94 -3.98
N LEU A 290 -0.53 16.10 -4.51
CA LEU A 290 -1.40 17.08 -5.19
C LEU A 290 -1.63 16.77 -6.67
N GLY A 291 -0.92 15.81 -7.25
CA GLY A 291 -1.05 15.52 -8.67
C GLY A 291 -0.14 14.40 -9.14
N THR A 292 -0.03 14.30 -10.44
CA THR A 292 0.78 13.30 -11.13
C THR A 292 2.27 13.45 -10.81
N VAL A 293 2.94 12.32 -10.63
CA VAL A 293 4.39 12.20 -10.47
C VAL A 293 4.95 11.36 -11.60
N CYS A 294 6.01 11.85 -12.21
CA CYS A 294 6.74 11.16 -13.26
C CYS A 294 8.15 10.80 -12.74
N SER A 295 8.53 9.55 -12.84
CA SER A 295 9.86 9.05 -12.47
C SER A 295 10.43 8.14 -13.55
N PHE A 296 11.75 8.12 -13.66
CA PHE A 296 12.46 7.41 -14.71
C PHE A 296 13.24 6.26 -14.09
N SER A 297 13.00 5.03 -14.55
CA SER A 297 13.63 3.83 -13.99
C SER A 297 14.76 3.28 -14.86
N LYS A 298 14.75 3.62 -16.14
CA LYS A 298 15.75 3.12 -17.11
C LYS A 298 15.91 4.08 -18.26
N ILE A 299 17.13 4.26 -18.72
CA ILE A 299 17.48 4.90 -20.00
C ILE A 299 18.58 4.10 -20.68
N GLU A 300 18.40 3.79 -21.94
CA GLU A 300 19.38 3.08 -22.78
C GLU A 300 19.41 3.69 -24.17
N GLY A 301 20.58 3.91 -24.73
CA GLY A 301 20.63 4.50 -26.06
C GLY A 301 21.99 4.52 -26.72
N ASN A 302 21.94 4.82 -28.01
CA ASN A 302 23.08 5.05 -28.88
C ASN A 302 22.72 6.13 -29.93
N ASP A 303 23.58 6.31 -30.92
CA ASP A 303 23.42 7.25 -32.04
C ASP A 303 22.18 6.99 -32.93
N LYS A 304 21.61 5.77 -32.88
CA LYS A 304 20.47 5.36 -33.71
C LYS A 304 19.14 5.35 -32.97
N ARG A 305 19.16 5.03 -31.68
CA ARG A 305 17.96 4.89 -30.85
C ARG A 305 18.26 5.16 -29.40
N CYS A 306 17.36 5.86 -28.72
CA CYS A 306 17.35 5.97 -27.26
C CYS A 306 15.96 5.59 -26.73
N THR A 307 15.91 4.77 -25.68
CA THR A 307 14.68 4.36 -25.01
C THR A 307 14.74 4.72 -23.54
N ALA A 308 13.58 5.04 -22.95
CA ALA A 308 13.44 5.27 -21.53
C ALA A 308 12.16 4.59 -21.01
N ALA A 309 12.25 3.99 -19.82
CA ALA A 309 11.10 3.49 -19.09
C ALA A 309 10.68 4.55 -18.05
N VAL A 310 9.42 4.96 -18.13
CA VAL A 310 8.86 6.04 -17.33
C VAL A 310 7.73 5.46 -16.48
N SER A 311 7.80 5.69 -15.16
CA SER A 311 6.68 5.46 -14.24
C SER A 311 5.92 6.75 -14.07
N PHE A 312 4.64 6.72 -14.43
CA PHE A 312 3.73 7.85 -14.37
C PHE A 312 2.63 7.52 -13.36
N LYS A 313 2.62 8.18 -12.22
CA LYS A 313 1.71 7.90 -11.12
C LYS A 313 0.70 9.03 -10.98
N ALA A 314 -0.56 8.77 -11.34
CA ALA A 314 -1.66 9.75 -11.27
C ALA A 314 -2.51 9.55 -10.01
N VAL A 315 -3.03 10.64 -9.48
CA VAL A 315 -3.94 10.63 -8.31
C VAL A 315 -5.40 10.54 -8.72
N ASP A 316 -5.75 11.07 -9.88
CA ASP A 316 -7.11 11.17 -10.40
C ASP A 316 -7.14 10.76 -11.86
N GLU A 317 -8.12 9.97 -12.28
CA GLU A 317 -8.21 9.47 -13.65
C GLU A 317 -8.44 10.60 -14.67
N GLY A 318 -9.27 11.59 -14.30
CA GLY A 318 -9.54 12.73 -15.17
C GLY A 318 -8.31 13.61 -15.38
N ASP A 319 -7.51 13.83 -14.31
CA ASP A 319 -6.23 14.55 -14.42
C ASP A 319 -5.19 13.73 -15.19
N MET A 320 -5.21 12.40 -15.04
CA MET A 320 -4.30 11.49 -15.75
C MET A 320 -4.37 11.66 -17.26
N ALA A 321 -5.57 11.67 -17.83
CA ALA A 321 -5.74 11.84 -19.28
C ALA A 321 -5.15 13.17 -19.77
N ALA A 322 -5.44 14.27 -19.09
CA ALA A 322 -4.91 15.59 -19.41
C ALA A 322 -3.38 15.70 -19.23
N ASP A 323 -2.87 15.10 -18.18
CA ASP A 323 -1.42 15.07 -17.88
C ASP A 323 -0.66 14.20 -18.87
N LEU A 324 -1.23 13.05 -19.28
CA LEU A 324 -0.65 12.20 -20.32
C LEU A 324 -0.62 12.91 -21.68
N ASP A 325 -1.66 13.66 -22.02
CA ASP A 325 -1.68 14.46 -23.24
C ASP A 325 -0.66 15.60 -23.19
N ALA A 326 -0.45 16.23 -22.04
CA ALA A 326 0.61 17.21 -21.85
C ALA A 326 2.00 16.59 -22.04
N LEU A 327 2.19 15.38 -21.49
CA LEU A 327 3.43 14.63 -21.65
C LEU A 327 3.68 14.24 -23.12
N ARG A 328 2.64 13.78 -23.84
CA ARG A 328 2.71 13.46 -25.29
C ARG A 328 3.08 14.67 -26.13
N ARG A 329 2.44 15.82 -25.91
CA ARG A 329 2.83 17.08 -26.61
C ARG A 329 4.29 17.45 -26.34
N THR A 330 4.76 17.26 -25.13
CA THR A 330 6.17 17.50 -24.81
C THR A 330 7.06 16.51 -25.52
N ALA A 331 6.71 15.25 -25.58
CA ALA A 331 7.46 14.22 -26.29
C ALA A 331 7.54 14.51 -27.80
N GLU A 332 6.45 14.94 -28.43
CA GLU A 332 6.41 15.36 -29.83
C GLU A 332 7.40 16.50 -30.12
N LYS A 333 7.49 17.49 -29.24
CA LYS A 333 8.46 18.61 -29.34
C LYS A 333 9.91 18.10 -29.44
N TYR A 334 10.22 16.98 -28.78
CA TYR A 334 11.55 16.36 -28.81
C TYR A 334 11.64 15.19 -29.80
N GLY A 335 10.59 14.89 -30.57
CA GLY A 335 10.53 13.73 -31.46
C GLY A 335 10.69 12.41 -30.72
N VAL A 336 10.06 12.29 -29.57
CA VAL A 336 9.99 11.09 -28.74
C VAL A 336 8.60 10.49 -28.89
N GLU A 337 8.54 9.19 -29.17
CA GLU A 337 7.33 8.40 -29.21
C GLU A 337 7.03 7.87 -27.79
N ILE A 338 5.76 7.89 -27.37
CA ILE A 338 5.30 7.33 -26.08
C ILE A 338 4.31 6.21 -26.35
N GLU A 339 4.61 5.04 -25.81
CA GLU A 339 3.73 3.89 -25.77
C GLU A 339 3.31 3.61 -24.32
N LEU A 340 1.99 3.46 -24.09
CA LEU A 340 1.45 3.06 -22.79
C LEU A 340 1.54 1.54 -22.67
N ASP A 341 2.12 1.05 -21.56
CA ASP A 341 2.15 -0.37 -21.25
C ASP A 341 0.71 -0.87 -20.96
N PRO A 342 0.26 -1.96 -21.58
CA PRO A 342 -1.06 -2.56 -21.32
C PRO A 342 -1.30 -2.95 -19.85
N ALA A 343 -0.25 -3.16 -19.08
CA ALA A 343 -0.34 -3.45 -17.64
C ALA A 343 -0.53 -2.18 -16.78
N SER A 344 -0.78 -1.02 -17.39
CA SER A 344 -1.09 0.23 -16.69
C SER A 344 -2.50 0.15 -16.11
N GLU A 345 -2.66 0.57 -14.85
CA GLU A 345 -3.91 0.42 -14.13
C GLU A 345 -4.22 1.65 -13.26
N TYR A 346 -5.50 1.93 -13.11
CA TYR A 346 -6.04 2.90 -12.17
C TYR A 346 -7.23 2.27 -11.43
N HIS A 347 -7.22 2.42 -10.12
CA HIS A 347 -8.32 1.97 -9.26
C HIS A 347 -8.85 3.17 -8.49
N GLY A 348 -10.16 3.30 -8.40
CA GLY A 348 -10.80 4.44 -7.75
C GLY A 348 -10.51 4.53 -6.25
N PRO A 349 -10.77 5.69 -5.62
CA PRO A 349 -10.65 5.85 -4.18
C PRO A 349 -11.78 5.13 -3.44
N ALA A 350 -11.53 4.82 -2.16
CA ALA A 350 -12.58 4.38 -1.25
C ALA A 350 -13.65 5.47 -1.05
N ASP A 351 -14.91 5.04 -0.98
CA ASP A 351 -16.03 5.90 -0.63
C ASP A 351 -16.06 6.13 0.89
N MET A 352 -15.50 7.26 1.31
CA MET A 352 -15.42 7.67 2.73
C MET A 352 -16.79 8.02 3.34
N THR A 353 -17.88 8.01 2.59
CA THR A 353 -19.25 8.22 3.11
C THR A 353 -19.87 6.94 3.65
N ARG A 354 -19.24 5.78 3.40
CA ARG A 354 -19.76 4.48 3.86
C ARG A 354 -19.64 4.33 5.38
N PRO A 355 -20.65 3.70 6.01
CA PRO A 355 -20.61 3.44 7.46
C PRO A 355 -19.35 2.68 7.90
N ALA A 356 -18.85 1.75 7.10
CA ALA A 356 -17.64 0.99 7.39
C ALA A 356 -16.38 1.86 7.50
N PHE A 357 -16.27 2.96 6.74
CA PHE A 357 -15.18 3.92 6.91
C PHE A 357 -15.26 4.60 8.29
N ALA A 358 -16.42 5.15 8.64
CA ALA A 358 -16.60 5.80 9.94
C ALA A 358 -16.35 4.83 11.10
N TYR A 359 -16.82 3.58 10.98
CA TYR A 359 -16.57 2.52 11.93
C TYR A 359 -15.08 2.22 12.10
N THR A 360 -14.34 2.04 11.00
CA THR A 360 -12.89 1.79 11.06
C THR A 360 -12.15 2.92 11.77
N MET A 361 -12.50 4.18 11.45
CA MET A 361 -11.89 5.35 12.10
C MET A 361 -12.22 5.42 13.60
N GLU A 362 -13.42 4.99 14.02
CA GLU A 362 -13.80 4.95 15.43
C GLU A 362 -13.12 3.79 16.18
N CYS A 363 -13.01 2.62 15.57
CA CYS A 363 -12.26 1.49 16.13
C CYS A 363 -10.79 1.90 16.41
N ILE A 364 -10.16 2.62 15.46
CA ILE A 364 -8.80 3.15 15.67
C ILE A 364 -8.75 4.09 16.88
N ARG A 365 -9.70 5.03 17.03
CA ARG A 365 -9.75 5.93 18.19
C ARG A 365 -9.95 5.20 19.51
N THR A 366 -10.72 4.13 19.49
CA THR A 366 -11.00 3.31 20.67
C THR A 366 -9.77 2.55 21.13
N VAL A 367 -9.08 1.90 20.20
CA VAL A 367 -7.92 1.04 20.51
C VAL A 367 -6.64 1.87 20.69
N PHE A 368 -6.49 2.96 19.93
CA PHE A 368 -5.32 3.83 19.93
C PHE A 368 -5.71 5.29 20.21
N PRO A 369 -6.21 5.63 21.41
CA PRO A 369 -6.78 6.95 21.69
C PRO A 369 -5.79 8.12 21.51
N ASP A 370 -4.50 7.86 21.63
CA ASP A 370 -3.44 8.87 21.49
C ASP A 370 -3.03 9.11 20.02
N TYR A 371 -3.50 8.30 19.09
CA TYR A 371 -3.08 8.34 17.68
C TYR A 371 -4.28 8.65 16.78
N PRO A 372 -4.50 9.92 16.39
CA PRO A 372 -5.64 10.28 15.56
C PRO A 372 -5.60 9.57 14.20
N PRO A 373 -6.73 8.98 13.75
CA PRO A 373 -6.82 8.39 12.43
C PRO A 373 -6.93 9.44 11.35
N ILE A 374 -6.05 9.36 10.36
CA ILE A 374 -5.92 10.34 9.27
C ILE A 374 -6.04 9.62 7.92
N PRO A 375 -7.05 9.93 7.10
CA PRO A 375 -7.13 9.40 5.75
C PRO A 375 -6.04 9.99 4.87
N PHE A 376 -5.41 9.18 4.01
CA PHE A 376 -4.36 9.66 3.10
C PHE A 376 -4.34 8.89 1.77
N ILE A 377 -3.49 9.34 0.84
CA ILE A 377 -3.23 8.65 -0.43
C ILE A 377 -1.91 7.90 -0.30
N LEU A 378 -1.96 6.58 -0.47
CA LEU A 378 -0.78 5.72 -0.45
C LEU A 378 0.06 5.94 -1.70
N PRO A 379 1.37 6.17 -1.58
CA PRO A 379 2.26 6.31 -2.74
C PRO A 379 2.67 4.97 -3.36
N ALA A 380 2.45 3.86 -2.63
CA ALA A 380 2.64 2.48 -3.06
C ALA A 380 1.32 1.87 -3.57
N GLY A 381 1.32 0.60 -3.91
CA GLY A 381 0.12 -0.16 -4.22
C GLY A 381 0.10 -1.42 -3.38
N THR A 382 -1.09 -1.91 -3.07
CA THR A 382 -1.35 -3.17 -2.37
C THR A 382 -2.30 -4.06 -3.16
N ASP A 383 -2.45 -5.30 -2.77
CA ASP A 383 -3.37 -6.22 -3.42
C ASP A 383 -4.85 -5.83 -3.29
N ALA A 384 -5.21 -5.02 -2.27
CA ALA A 384 -6.58 -4.54 -2.10
C ALA A 384 -7.12 -3.71 -3.29
N ARG A 385 -6.25 -3.15 -4.11
CA ARG A 385 -6.66 -2.37 -5.30
C ARG A 385 -7.60 -3.13 -6.21
N TRP A 386 -7.43 -4.44 -6.31
CA TRP A 386 -8.26 -5.29 -7.15
C TRP A 386 -9.71 -5.40 -6.66
N LEU A 387 -9.93 -5.28 -5.34
CA LEU A 387 -11.24 -5.48 -4.74
C LEU A 387 -12.15 -4.25 -4.81
N ILE A 388 -11.67 -3.11 -5.31
CA ILE A 388 -12.50 -1.90 -5.50
C ILE A 388 -13.70 -2.16 -6.41
N GLU A 389 -13.62 -3.15 -7.29
CA GLU A 389 -14.70 -3.52 -8.20
C GLU A 389 -15.91 -4.15 -7.48
N ILE A 390 -15.70 -4.74 -6.31
CA ILE A 390 -16.72 -5.46 -5.52
C ILE A 390 -16.87 -4.88 -4.10
N CYS A 391 -16.10 -3.85 -3.76
CA CYS A 391 -16.17 -3.16 -2.48
C CYS A 391 -16.01 -1.66 -2.64
N PRO A 392 -16.98 -0.83 -2.23
CA PRO A 392 -16.85 0.62 -2.29
C PRO A 392 -15.92 1.21 -1.22
N CYS A 393 -15.61 0.46 -0.15
CA CYS A 393 -14.80 0.91 1.00
C CYS A 393 -13.54 0.06 1.16
N VAL A 394 -12.54 0.31 0.29
CA VAL A 394 -11.24 -0.38 0.33
C VAL A 394 -10.24 0.49 1.09
N LEU A 395 -9.88 0.06 2.29
CA LEU A 395 -8.99 0.76 3.19
C LEU A 395 -7.67 -0.01 3.35
N ARG A 396 -6.56 0.72 3.57
CA ARG A 396 -5.25 0.14 3.86
C ARG A 396 -4.76 0.70 5.18
N PHE A 397 -4.68 -0.18 6.15
CA PHE A 397 -4.24 0.15 7.49
C PHE A 397 -3.73 -1.09 8.22
N ALA A 398 -2.43 -1.24 8.30
CA ALA A 398 -1.80 -2.15 9.24
C ALA A 398 -1.81 -1.48 10.63
N PRO A 399 -2.48 -2.06 11.65
CA PRO A 399 -2.60 -1.42 12.94
C PRO A 399 -1.33 -1.58 13.80
N ILE A 400 -0.17 -1.29 13.22
CA ILE A 400 1.15 -1.40 13.83
C ILE A 400 1.78 -0.02 14.04
N ARG A 401 2.37 0.17 15.23
CA ARG A 401 3.11 1.38 15.55
C ARG A 401 4.56 1.23 15.10
N LEU A 402 5.04 2.18 14.30
CA LEU A 402 6.38 2.16 13.73
C LEU A 402 7.14 3.44 14.08
N SER A 403 8.43 3.31 14.36
CA SER A 403 9.38 4.39 14.31
C SER A 403 9.77 4.73 12.86
N ALA A 404 10.38 5.90 12.64
CA ALA A 404 10.89 6.25 11.32
C ALA A 404 11.94 5.25 10.81
N GLN A 405 12.74 4.65 11.71
CA GLN A 405 13.72 3.62 11.37
C GLN A 405 13.02 2.33 10.92
N GLN A 406 12.02 1.85 11.66
CA GLN A 406 11.24 0.66 11.31
C GLN A 406 10.51 0.84 9.98
N LEU A 407 9.87 1.98 9.76
CA LEU A 407 9.24 2.30 8.47
C LEU A 407 10.26 2.33 7.34
N GLY A 408 11.45 2.87 7.56
CA GLY A 408 12.54 2.92 6.57
C GLY A 408 13.22 1.57 6.32
N SER A 409 12.97 0.55 7.13
CA SER A 409 13.52 -0.81 6.97
C SER A 409 12.72 -1.70 6.02
N VAL A 410 11.51 -1.30 5.65
CA VAL A 410 10.69 -1.97 4.63
C VAL A 410 11.49 -2.07 3.33
N HIS A 411 11.57 -3.28 2.76
CA HIS A 411 12.40 -3.62 1.58
C HIS A 411 13.92 -3.33 1.74
N SER A 412 14.38 -2.98 2.95
CA SER A 412 15.79 -2.74 3.27
C SER A 412 16.31 -3.84 4.23
N ASN A 413 17.33 -3.52 5.02
CA ASN A 413 17.87 -4.43 6.05
C ASN A 413 17.36 -4.05 7.46
N ASN A 414 17.61 -4.92 8.44
CA ASN A 414 17.30 -4.72 9.86
C ASN A 414 15.82 -4.43 10.14
N GLU A 415 14.91 -5.05 9.37
CA GLU A 415 13.48 -4.96 9.62
C GLU A 415 13.14 -5.57 10.98
N ASN A 416 12.38 -4.83 11.77
CA ASN A 416 12.00 -5.21 13.11
C ASN A 416 10.71 -4.50 13.54
N ILE A 417 10.04 -5.03 14.58
CA ILE A 417 8.84 -4.45 15.15
C ILE A 417 8.86 -4.55 16.67
N ASP A 418 8.39 -3.52 17.35
CA ASP A 418 8.26 -3.50 18.81
C ASP A 418 7.24 -4.55 19.27
N LEU A 419 7.51 -5.23 20.39
CA LEU A 419 6.65 -6.30 20.90
C LEU A 419 5.24 -5.81 21.25
N ASP A 420 5.11 -4.60 21.76
CA ASP A 420 3.81 -3.99 22.09
C ASP A 420 3.01 -3.56 20.85
N ALA A 421 3.67 -3.27 19.72
CA ALA A 421 3.00 -3.00 18.45
C ALA A 421 2.28 -4.26 17.92
N ILE A 422 2.87 -5.46 18.11
CA ILE A 422 2.23 -6.73 17.77
C ILE A 422 0.93 -6.91 18.60
N THR A 423 1.01 -6.63 19.91
CA THR A 423 -0.15 -6.70 20.80
C THR A 423 -1.23 -5.71 20.38
N GLY A 424 -0.85 -4.48 20.06
CA GLY A 424 -1.77 -3.44 19.58
C GLY A 424 -2.51 -3.87 18.32
N ALA A 425 -1.83 -4.53 17.39
CA ALA A 425 -2.45 -5.05 16.18
C ALA A 425 -3.50 -6.12 16.48
N VAL A 426 -3.20 -7.07 17.36
CA VAL A 426 -4.18 -8.10 17.78
C VAL A 426 -5.38 -7.46 18.45
N MET A 427 -5.16 -6.48 19.34
CA MET A 427 -6.25 -5.75 20.01
C MET A 427 -7.15 -5.04 19.00
N PHE A 428 -6.58 -4.39 17.99
CA PHE A 428 -7.34 -3.70 16.96
C PHE A 428 -8.24 -4.68 16.17
N TYR A 429 -7.69 -5.75 15.62
CA TYR A 429 -8.49 -6.70 14.86
C TYR A 429 -9.53 -7.42 15.74
N THR A 430 -9.21 -7.67 17.02
CA THR A 430 -10.18 -8.23 17.96
C THR A 430 -11.35 -7.28 18.21
N ASP A 431 -11.08 -6.00 18.44
CA ASP A 431 -12.11 -4.97 18.63
C ASP A 431 -12.93 -4.76 17.35
N PHE A 432 -12.25 -4.64 16.22
CA PHE A 432 -12.85 -4.46 14.89
C PHE A 432 -13.84 -5.57 14.58
N LEU A 433 -13.45 -6.84 14.74
CA LEU A 433 -14.30 -7.98 14.44
C LEU A 433 -15.44 -8.15 15.45
N ARG A 434 -15.14 -7.98 16.75
CA ARG A 434 -16.11 -8.17 17.83
C ARG A 434 -17.27 -7.19 17.75
N ASN A 435 -16.98 -5.92 17.46
CA ASN A 435 -17.92 -4.83 17.52
C ASN A 435 -18.41 -4.38 16.14
N TYR A 436 -18.09 -5.12 15.07
CA TYR A 436 -18.59 -4.81 13.72
C TYR A 436 -20.11 -4.80 13.74
N PRO A 437 -20.77 -3.71 13.24
CA PRO A 437 -22.21 -3.50 13.40
C PRO A 437 -23.09 -4.47 12.60
#